data_952d1341b19405b30d34fd703762a4fb
#
_entry.id   952d1341b19405b30d34fd703762a4fb
#
_cell.length_a   1.000
_cell.length_b   1.000
_cell.length_c   1.000
_cell.angle_alpha   90.00
_cell.angle_beta   90.00
_cell.angle_gamma   90.00
#
_symmetry.space_group_name_H-M   'P 1'
#
loop_
_entity.id
_entity.type
_entity.pdbx_description
1 polymer ?
#
loop_
_entity_poly.entity_id
_entity_poly.type
_entity_poly.pdbx_seq_one_letter_code
_entity_poly.pdbx_strand_id
1 'polypeptide(L)'
;LLQGSAGGVIVACMAIGVCFWLDREKALLWEPFLLLLAGVCVGIRIWGIGMKDLGTYDILLQDGIAKRLAAWPGSLLLALLCLFLCGIHHVLPENKKRILRKGILYGGLLAAAIVFAWYLYRLKAMDFSEWGNRRGKLWQMAWTGFREGKLHQKLLGAGPDCFAEYLGALLPGGTVLYDQGYFNGSVFTNAHNEWFTTLINMGLLGVGAYAAVVITALRNYRKSFFGILLLFTYGVHSLISFQQVLNAPFFFLMLGLCEAD
;
A
#
# COMPACT_ATOMS: atom_id res chain seq x y z
N LEU A 1 -5.23 -3.99 -7.67
CA LEU A 1 -5.59 -5.39 -7.40
C LEU A 1 -5.11 -6.34 -8.50
N LEU A 2 -5.30 -6.00 -9.78
CA LEU A 2 -4.91 -6.84 -10.93
C LEU A 2 -3.39 -7.01 -11.08
N GLN A 3 -2.58 -6.09 -10.55
CA GLN A 3 -1.11 -6.22 -10.55
C GLN A 3 -0.57 -7.21 -9.51
N GLY A 4 -1.43 -7.87 -8.73
CA GLY A 4 -1.04 -8.87 -7.74
C GLY A 4 -0.22 -8.36 -6.55
N SER A 5 0.00 -7.05 -6.44
CA SER A 5 0.77 -6.44 -5.37
C SER A 5 0.01 -6.48 -4.04
N ALA A 6 0.54 -7.21 -3.05
CA ALA A 6 0.02 -7.21 -1.69
C ALA A 6 -0.04 -5.80 -1.10
N GLY A 7 0.97 -4.97 -1.38
CA GLY A 7 1.02 -3.57 -0.97
C GLY A 7 -0.14 -2.75 -1.51
N GLY A 8 -0.48 -2.92 -2.80
CA GLY A 8 -1.63 -2.24 -3.41
C GLY A 8 -2.96 -2.61 -2.77
N VAL A 9 -3.14 -3.87 -2.39
CA VAL A 9 -4.35 -4.33 -1.67
C VAL A 9 -4.44 -3.68 -0.28
N ILE A 10 -3.34 -3.67 0.47
CA ILE A 10 -3.29 -3.04 1.80
C ILE A 10 -3.64 -1.55 1.70
N VAL A 11 -3.01 -0.82 0.79
CA VAL A 11 -3.28 0.61 0.57
C VAL A 11 -4.74 0.85 0.19
N ALA A 12 -5.31 0.04 -0.71
CA ALA A 12 -6.71 0.13 -1.10
C ALA A 12 -7.64 -0.09 0.10
N CYS A 13 -7.42 -1.13 0.91
CA CYS A 13 -8.21 -1.40 2.11
C CYS A 13 -8.13 -0.27 3.13
N MET A 14 -6.94 0.30 3.34
CA MET A 14 -6.76 1.42 4.25
C MET A 14 -7.43 2.70 3.73
N ALA A 15 -7.31 3.00 2.42
CA ALA A 15 -7.98 4.13 1.79
C ALA A 15 -9.52 4.03 1.93
N ILE A 16 -10.04 2.84 1.73
CA ILE A 16 -11.47 2.51 1.95
C ILE A 16 -11.88 2.80 3.40
N GLY A 17 -11.12 2.33 4.36
CA GLY A 17 -11.38 2.58 5.78
C GLY A 17 -11.39 4.08 6.11
N VAL A 18 -10.44 4.85 5.54
CA VAL A 18 -10.39 6.31 5.69
C VAL A 18 -11.58 6.99 5.03
N CYS A 19 -12.01 6.57 3.84
CA CYS A 19 -13.22 7.08 3.20
C CYS A 19 -14.44 6.92 4.11
N PHE A 20 -14.66 5.73 4.66
CA PHE A 20 -15.76 5.50 5.58
C PHE A 20 -15.65 6.30 6.89
N TRP A 21 -14.43 6.47 7.40
CA TRP A 21 -14.19 7.30 8.58
C TRP A 21 -14.53 8.77 8.33
N LEU A 22 -14.09 9.31 7.19
CA LEU A 22 -14.35 10.71 6.84
C LEU A 22 -15.82 10.98 6.51
N ASP A 23 -16.51 10.02 5.88
CA ASP A 23 -17.93 10.12 5.50
C ASP A 23 -18.92 9.70 6.63
N ARG A 24 -18.42 9.36 7.82
CA ARG A 24 -19.23 8.79 8.90
C ARG A 24 -20.43 9.63 9.31
N GLU A 25 -20.37 10.93 9.10
CA GLU A 25 -21.46 11.87 9.46
C GLU A 25 -22.46 12.04 8.30
N LYS A 26 -21.95 12.27 7.08
CA LYS A 26 -22.78 12.59 5.91
C LYS A 26 -23.36 11.34 5.24
N ALA A 27 -22.65 10.22 5.31
CA ALA A 27 -23.07 8.92 4.78
C ALA A 27 -23.36 8.87 3.27
N LEU A 28 -22.82 9.80 2.51
CA LEU A 28 -23.05 9.89 1.07
C LEU A 28 -22.39 8.75 0.27
N LEU A 29 -21.28 8.24 0.78
CA LEU A 29 -20.44 7.26 0.08
C LEU A 29 -20.72 5.81 0.47
N TRP A 30 -21.55 5.54 1.49
CA TRP A 30 -21.71 4.19 2.02
C TRP A 30 -22.36 3.22 1.05
N GLU A 31 -23.51 3.59 0.48
CA GLU A 31 -24.21 2.72 -0.48
C GLU A 31 -23.43 2.57 -1.79
N PRO A 32 -22.98 3.65 -2.46
CA PRO A 32 -22.17 3.54 -3.66
C PRO A 32 -20.91 2.70 -3.44
N PHE A 33 -20.31 2.80 -2.27
CA PHE A 33 -19.08 2.09 -1.95
C PHE A 33 -19.31 0.60 -1.72
N LEU A 34 -20.36 0.21 -0.99
CA LEU A 34 -20.76 -1.19 -0.83
C LEU A 34 -21.09 -1.83 -2.17
N LEU A 35 -21.79 -1.11 -3.06
CA LEU A 35 -22.08 -1.56 -4.42
C LEU A 35 -20.81 -1.72 -5.26
N LEU A 36 -19.90 -0.76 -5.19
CA LEU A 36 -18.61 -0.85 -5.87
C LEU A 36 -17.79 -2.05 -5.39
N LEU A 37 -17.71 -2.27 -4.07
CA LEU A 37 -16.99 -3.39 -3.48
C LEU A 37 -17.62 -4.73 -3.90
N ALA A 38 -18.94 -4.83 -3.91
CA ALA A 38 -19.65 -6.01 -4.41
C ALA A 38 -19.31 -6.27 -5.89
N GLY A 39 -19.37 -5.22 -6.73
CA GLY A 39 -19.02 -5.31 -8.15
C GLY A 39 -17.58 -5.75 -8.37
N VAL A 40 -16.63 -5.21 -7.61
CA VAL A 40 -15.21 -5.63 -7.65
C VAL A 40 -15.06 -7.11 -7.26
N CYS A 41 -15.72 -7.57 -6.21
CA CYS A 41 -15.67 -8.96 -5.77
C CYS A 41 -16.22 -9.93 -6.85
N VAL A 42 -17.35 -9.58 -7.47
CA VAL A 42 -17.93 -10.34 -8.57
C VAL A 42 -17.02 -10.32 -9.79
N GLY A 43 -16.51 -9.14 -10.18
CA GLY A 43 -15.62 -8.97 -11.33
C GLY A 43 -14.33 -9.78 -11.21
N ILE A 44 -13.69 -9.77 -10.02
CA ILE A 44 -12.49 -10.58 -9.76
C ILE A 44 -12.82 -12.08 -9.90
N ARG A 45 -13.99 -12.51 -9.45
CA ARG A 45 -14.40 -13.90 -9.54
C ARG A 45 -14.69 -14.34 -10.97
N ILE A 46 -15.43 -13.54 -11.74
CA ILE A 46 -15.70 -13.79 -13.16
C ILE A 46 -14.40 -13.86 -13.94
N TRP A 47 -13.51 -12.91 -13.71
CA TRP A 47 -12.20 -12.88 -14.35
C TRP A 47 -11.37 -14.13 -13.99
N GLY A 48 -11.36 -14.55 -12.70
CA GLY A 48 -10.66 -15.76 -12.28
C GLY A 48 -11.19 -17.04 -12.92
N ILE A 49 -12.49 -17.15 -13.15
CA ILE A 49 -13.11 -18.30 -13.85
C ILE A 49 -12.71 -18.26 -15.33
N GLY A 50 -12.89 -17.13 -16.01
CA GLY A 50 -12.55 -17.00 -17.43
C GLY A 50 -11.07 -17.24 -17.72
N MET A 51 -10.17 -16.77 -16.87
CA MET A 51 -8.73 -16.99 -17.03
C MET A 51 -8.34 -18.46 -16.84
N LYS A 52 -9.03 -19.18 -15.93
CA LYS A 52 -8.82 -20.62 -15.74
C LYS A 52 -9.22 -21.41 -16.98
N ASP A 53 -10.36 -21.08 -17.58
CA ASP A 53 -10.88 -21.75 -18.77
C ASP A 53 -10.01 -21.51 -20.00
N LEU A 54 -9.36 -20.34 -20.08
CA LEU A 54 -8.43 -20.02 -21.18
C LEU A 54 -7.04 -20.65 -21.01
N GLY A 55 -6.76 -21.37 -19.92
CA GLY A 55 -5.45 -21.96 -19.65
C GLY A 55 -4.32 -20.96 -19.39
N THR A 56 -4.63 -19.66 -19.35
CA THR A 56 -3.66 -18.58 -19.15
C THR A 56 -3.49 -18.17 -17.68
N TYR A 57 -4.23 -18.82 -16.79
CA TYR A 57 -4.30 -18.49 -15.37
C TYR A 57 -2.93 -18.54 -14.67
N ASP A 58 -2.13 -19.56 -14.96
CA ASP A 58 -0.81 -19.74 -14.33
C ASP A 58 0.27 -18.87 -14.96
N ILE A 59 0.09 -18.46 -16.20
CA ILE A 59 1.05 -17.60 -16.93
C ILE A 59 0.89 -16.12 -16.51
N LEU A 60 -0.35 -15.63 -16.39
CA LEU A 60 -0.64 -14.23 -16.14
C LEU A 60 -0.76 -13.88 -14.66
N LEU A 61 -1.11 -14.86 -13.83
CA LEU A 61 -1.21 -14.70 -12.38
C LEU A 61 -0.12 -15.53 -11.71
N GLN A 62 1.09 -14.99 -11.61
CA GLN A 62 2.08 -15.52 -10.68
C GLN A 62 1.45 -15.67 -9.29
N ASP A 63 1.98 -16.56 -8.43
CA ASP A 63 1.44 -16.89 -7.09
C ASP A 63 1.28 -15.67 -6.18
N GLY A 64 0.34 -14.81 -6.51
CA GLY A 64 0.03 -13.56 -5.83
C GLY A 64 -1.34 -13.56 -5.17
N ILE A 65 -1.60 -12.49 -4.40
CA ILE A 65 -2.89 -12.27 -3.74
C ILE A 65 -4.04 -12.22 -4.75
N ALA A 66 -3.83 -11.68 -5.96
CA ALA A 66 -4.86 -11.62 -7.00
C ALA A 66 -5.33 -13.01 -7.42
N LYS A 67 -4.42 -13.98 -7.61
CA LYS A 67 -4.75 -15.37 -7.92
C LYS A 67 -5.56 -16.01 -6.79
N ARG A 68 -5.12 -15.80 -5.54
CA ARG A 68 -5.83 -16.34 -4.36
C ARG A 68 -7.22 -15.74 -4.22
N LEU A 69 -7.39 -14.44 -4.41
CA LEU A 69 -8.69 -13.77 -4.36
C LEU A 69 -9.61 -14.22 -5.51
N ALA A 70 -9.07 -14.37 -6.73
CA ALA A 70 -9.81 -14.85 -7.88
C ALA A 70 -10.26 -16.32 -7.72
N ALA A 71 -9.42 -17.17 -7.12
CA ALA A 71 -9.75 -18.55 -6.83
C ALA A 71 -10.69 -18.72 -5.63
N TRP A 72 -10.72 -17.76 -4.71
CA TRP A 72 -11.44 -17.88 -3.43
C TRP A 72 -12.95 -17.67 -3.61
N PRO A 73 -13.79 -18.70 -3.33
CA PRO A 73 -15.25 -18.60 -3.47
C PRO A 73 -15.87 -17.61 -2.47
N GLY A 74 -15.17 -17.30 -1.38
CA GLY A 74 -15.60 -16.30 -0.39
C GLY A 74 -15.73 -14.88 -0.93
N SER A 75 -15.16 -14.56 -2.09
CA SER A 75 -15.38 -13.29 -2.77
C SER A 75 -16.85 -13.06 -3.13
N LEU A 76 -17.58 -14.12 -3.53
CA LEU A 76 -19.02 -14.02 -3.77
C LEU A 76 -19.83 -13.86 -2.49
N LEU A 77 -19.41 -14.53 -1.41
CA LEU A 77 -20.05 -14.32 -0.09
C LEU A 77 -19.85 -12.89 0.40
N LEU A 78 -18.67 -12.32 0.19
CA LEU A 78 -18.40 -10.92 0.50
C LEU A 78 -19.24 -9.97 -0.35
N ALA A 79 -19.40 -10.26 -1.64
CA ALA A 79 -20.28 -9.50 -2.52
C ALA A 79 -21.74 -9.54 -2.03
N LEU A 80 -22.26 -10.72 -1.69
CA LEU A 80 -23.60 -10.89 -1.14
C LEU A 80 -23.76 -10.14 0.19
N LEU A 81 -22.77 -10.20 1.07
CA LEU A 81 -22.77 -9.44 2.32
C LEU A 81 -22.83 -7.93 2.06
N CYS A 82 -22.04 -7.41 1.12
CA CYS A 82 -22.07 -5.99 0.76
C CYS A 82 -23.44 -5.57 0.21
N LEU A 83 -24.04 -6.38 -0.66
CA LEU A 83 -25.38 -6.13 -1.20
C LEU A 83 -26.45 -6.17 -0.10
N PHE A 84 -26.36 -7.13 0.80
CA PHE A 84 -27.26 -7.26 1.96
C PHE A 84 -27.15 -6.04 2.89
N LEU A 85 -25.92 -5.62 3.23
CA LEU A 85 -25.69 -4.44 4.05
C LEU A 85 -26.19 -3.15 3.36
N CYS A 86 -26.00 -3.05 2.05
CA CYS A 86 -26.51 -1.95 1.24
C CYS A 86 -28.06 -1.92 1.28
N GLY A 87 -28.70 -3.07 1.08
CA GLY A 87 -30.17 -3.18 1.14
C GLY A 87 -30.72 -2.83 2.53
N ILE A 88 -30.11 -3.35 3.61
CA ILE A 88 -30.48 -2.99 4.97
C ILE A 88 -30.30 -1.49 5.20
N HIS A 89 -29.15 -0.94 4.81
CA HIS A 89 -28.88 0.49 4.99
C HIS A 89 -29.91 1.35 4.26
N HIS A 90 -30.32 0.95 3.05
CA HIS A 90 -31.33 1.68 2.27
C HIS A 90 -32.70 1.76 2.97
N VAL A 91 -33.14 0.65 3.57
CA VAL A 91 -34.50 0.53 4.17
C VAL A 91 -34.57 1.06 5.61
N LEU A 92 -33.44 1.12 6.32
CA LEU A 92 -33.43 1.54 7.73
C LEU A 92 -33.71 3.04 7.89
N PRO A 93 -34.39 3.45 8.99
CA PRO A 93 -34.51 4.85 9.36
C PRO A 93 -33.15 5.43 9.79
N GLU A 94 -32.94 6.74 9.63
CA GLU A 94 -31.63 7.42 9.77
C GLU A 94 -30.94 7.16 11.12
N ASN A 95 -31.71 7.10 12.22
CA ASN A 95 -31.18 6.79 13.55
C ASN A 95 -30.52 5.39 13.59
N LYS A 96 -31.13 4.38 12.96
CA LYS A 96 -30.62 3.01 12.89
C LYS A 96 -29.48 2.88 11.86
N LYS A 97 -29.53 3.63 10.74
CA LYS A 97 -28.42 3.70 9.79
C LYS A 97 -27.13 4.12 10.46
N ARG A 98 -27.20 5.14 11.34
CA ARG A 98 -26.02 5.61 12.09
C ARG A 98 -25.42 4.52 12.97
N ILE A 99 -26.25 3.73 13.64
CA ILE A 99 -25.81 2.61 14.47
C ILE A 99 -25.14 1.53 13.60
N LEU A 100 -25.78 1.16 12.48
CA LEU A 100 -25.25 0.17 11.54
C LEU A 100 -23.86 0.59 11.00
N ARG A 101 -23.71 1.84 10.53
CA ARG A 101 -22.45 2.38 10.05
C ARG A 101 -21.34 2.31 11.10
N LYS A 102 -21.61 2.72 12.32
CA LYS A 102 -20.67 2.61 13.43
C LYS A 102 -20.29 1.15 13.70
N GLY A 103 -21.28 0.25 13.70
CA GLY A 103 -21.05 -1.17 13.88
C GLY A 103 -20.13 -1.76 12.81
N ILE A 104 -20.36 -1.45 11.53
CA ILE A 104 -19.52 -1.88 10.41
C ILE A 104 -18.09 -1.30 10.56
N LEU A 105 -17.97 -0.01 10.88
CA LEU A 105 -16.68 0.64 11.02
C LEU A 105 -15.86 0.05 12.18
N TYR A 106 -16.45 -0.01 13.38
CA TYR A 106 -15.73 -0.54 14.55
C TYR A 106 -15.49 -2.04 14.45
N GLY A 107 -16.43 -2.80 13.89
CA GLY A 107 -16.24 -4.22 13.61
C GLY A 107 -15.11 -4.46 12.61
N GLY A 108 -15.03 -3.66 11.57
CA GLY A 108 -13.93 -3.68 10.59
C GLY A 108 -12.58 -3.31 11.21
N LEU A 109 -12.53 -2.27 12.04
CA LEU A 109 -11.32 -1.89 12.78
C LEU A 109 -10.86 -2.98 13.75
N LEU A 110 -11.80 -3.60 14.47
CA LEU A 110 -11.48 -4.72 15.36
C LEU A 110 -10.95 -5.92 14.58
N ALA A 111 -11.59 -6.28 13.48
CA ALA A 111 -11.13 -7.37 12.62
C ALA A 111 -9.72 -7.06 12.06
N ALA A 112 -9.47 -5.83 11.60
CA ALA A 112 -8.16 -5.40 11.14
C ALA A 112 -7.10 -5.47 12.27
N ALA A 113 -7.45 -5.07 13.49
CA ALA A 113 -6.58 -5.16 14.65
C ALA A 113 -6.24 -6.62 15.02
N ILE A 114 -7.22 -7.53 14.96
CA ILE A 114 -7.00 -8.97 15.20
C ILE A 114 -6.07 -9.56 14.13
N VAL A 115 -6.33 -9.27 12.85
CA VAL A 115 -5.47 -9.72 11.74
C VAL A 115 -4.06 -9.16 11.89
N PHE A 116 -3.92 -7.89 12.26
CA PHE A 116 -2.62 -7.26 12.50
C PHE A 116 -1.89 -7.88 13.68
N ALA A 117 -2.56 -8.12 14.81
CA ALA A 117 -1.99 -8.79 15.97
C ALA A 117 -1.55 -10.22 15.65
N TRP A 118 -2.37 -10.97 14.91
CA TRP A 118 -2.00 -12.29 14.42
C TRP A 118 -0.78 -12.23 13.48
N TYR A 119 -0.73 -11.25 12.61
CA TYR A 119 0.41 -11.03 11.73
C TYR A 119 1.68 -10.70 12.50
N LEU A 120 1.62 -9.81 13.51
CA LEU A 120 2.75 -9.52 14.39
C LEU A 120 3.23 -10.76 15.16
N TYR A 121 2.30 -11.60 15.63
CA TYR A 121 2.63 -12.87 16.25
C TYR A 121 3.40 -13.80 15.30
N ARG A 122 2.96 -13.88 14.06
CA ARG A 122 3.64 -14.65 13.00
C ARG A 122 5.01 -14.08 12.65
N LEU A 123 5.16 -12.75 12.65
CA LEU A 123 6.45 -12.09 12.40
C LEU A 123 7.52 -12.42 13.43
N LYS A 124 7.15 -12.67 14.70
CA LYS A 124 8.11 -13.10 15.74
C LYS A 124 8.82 -14.41 15.40
N ALA A 125 8.20 -15.26 14.59
CA ALA A 125 8.75 -16.55 14.17
C ALA A 125 9.48 -16.48 12.82
N MET A 126 9.49 -15.33 12.15
CA MET A 126 10.13 -15.13 10.85
C MET A 126 11.41 -14.32 11.00
N ASP A 127 12.42 -14.67 10.21
CA ASP A 127 13.56 -13.77 10.01
C ASP A 127 13.07 -12.51 9.31
N PHE A 128 13.35 -11.34 9.90
CA PHE A 128 12.94 -10.06 9.32
C PHE A 128 13.52 -9.86 7.91
N SER A 129 14.65 -10.47 7.58
CA SER A 129 15.27 -10.39 6.25
C SER A 129 14.36 -10.96 5.16
N GLU A 130 13.57 -11.98 5.46
CA GLU A 130 12.62 -12.62 4.53
C GLU A 130 11.26 -11.92 4.47
N TRP A 131 11.02 -10.96 5.36
CA TRP A 131 9.75 -10.24 5.41
C TRP A 131 9.45 -9.48 4.12
N GLY A 132 8.16 -9.52 3.70
CA GLY A 132 7.68 -8.73 2.58
C GLY A 132 8.33 -9.10 1.24
N ASN A 133 8.59 -10.38 1.00
CA ASN A 133 9.34 -10.85 -0.17
C ASN A 133 10.75 -10.24 -0.22
N ARG A 134 11.47 -10.41 0.91
CA ARG A 134 12.86 -9.95 1.12
C ARG A 134 13.05 -8.43 1.21
N ARG A 135 11.96 -7.67 1.34
CA ARG A 135 12.06 -6.21 1.59
C ARG A 135 12.76 -5.90 2.91
N GLY A 136 12.56 -6.74 3.93
CA GLY A 136 13.27 -6.61 5.20
C GLY A 136 14.79 -6.61 5.03
N LYS A 137 15.32 -7.45 4.14
CA LYS A 137 16.75 -7.47 3.79
C LYS A 137 17.20 -6.15 3.16
N LEU A 138 16.42 -5.63 2.18
CA LEU A 138 16.72 -4.35 1.55
C LEU A 138 16.72 -3.19 2.56
N TRP A 139 15.78 -3.19 3.50
CA TRP A 139 15.71 -2.16 4.54
C TRP A 139 16.87 -2.25 5.54
N GLN A 140 17.28 -3.47 5.93
CA GLN A 140 18.48 -3.68 6.75
C GLN A 140 19.73 -3.17 6.02
N MET A 141 19.89 -3.51 4.73
CA MET A 141 21.01 -3.05 3.93
C MET A 141 21.02 -1.51 3.80
N ALA A 142 19.87 -0.89 3.51
CA ALA A 142 19.75 0.56 3.44
C ALA A 142 20.14 1.23 4.76
N TRP A 143 19.62 0.73 5.88
CA TRP A 143 19.95 1.26 7.21
C TRP A 143 21.43 1.09 7.56
N THR A 144 22.01 -0.08 7.30
CA THR A 144 23.42 -0.34 7.53
C THR A 144 24.29 0.55 6.65
N GLY A 145 23.97 0.65 5.35
CA GLY A 145 24.69 1.53 4.42
C GLY A 145 24.65 2.99 4.83
N PHE A 146 23.51 3.48 5.32
CA PHE A 146 23.42 4.83 5.90
C PHE A 146 24.32 4.99 7.14
N ARG A 147 24.32 4.00 8.05
CA ARG A 147 25.16 4.07 9.26
C ARG A 147 26.65 4.06 8.97
N GLU A 148 27.09 3.24 8.04
CA GLU A 148 28.50 3.05 7.68
C GLU A 148 29.01 4.07 6.67
N GLY A 149 28.09 4.77 5.99
CA GLY A 149 28.43 5.83 5.05
C GLY A 149 29.21 6.99 5.64
N LYS A 150 29.99 7.67 4.83
CA LYS A 150 30.73 8.90 5.20
C LYS A 150 29.76 10.04 5.51
N LEU A 151 30.20 11.06 6.26
CA LEU A 151 29.36 12.17 6.69
C LEU A 151 28.64 12.88 5.51
N HIS A 152 29.36 13.14 4.42
CA HIS A 152 28.75 13.77 3.24
C HIS A 152 27.68 12.90 2.60
N GLN A 153 27.85 11.56 2.59
CA GLN A 153 26.86 10.60 2.09
C GLN A 153 25.63 10.53 3.01
N LYS A 154 25.81 10.66 4.32
CA LYS A 154 24.68 10.74 5.26
C LYS A 154 23.87 12.02 5.06
N LEU A 155 24.51 13.13 4.74
CA LEU A 155 23.84 14.42 4.54
C LEU A 155 23.24 14.56 3.15
N LEU A 156 23.99 14.25 2.10
CA LEU A 156 23.64 14.51 0.70
C LEU A 156 23.26 13.24 -0.08
N GLY A 157 23.47 12.06 0.50
CA GLY A 157 23.27 10.77 -0.16
C GLY A 157 24.45 10.33 -1.04
N ALA A 158 24.28 9.20 -1.69
CA ALA A 158 25.23 8.63 -2.62
C ALA A 158 25.08 9.18 -4.05
N GLY A 159 23.96 9.81 -4.35
CA GLY A 159 23.57 10.30 -5.67
C GLY A 159 22.24 9.69 -6.15
N PRO A 160 21.54 10.35 -7.09
CA PRO A 160 20.33 9.82 -7.70
C PRO A 160 20.58 8.43 -8.30
N ASP A 161 19.67 7.48 -8.07
CA ASP A 161 19.69 6.11 -8.57
C ASP A 161 20.95 5.27 -8.22
N CYS A 162 21.77 5.74 -7.27
CA CYS A 162 22.99 5.04 -6.83
C CYS A 162 22.75 3.98 -5.74
N PHE A 163 21.51 3.64 -5.41
CA PHE A 163 21.16 2.74 -4.31
C PHE A 163 21.91 1.40 -4.38
N ALA A 164 21.80 0.69 -5.48
CA ALA A 164 22.41 -0.63 -5.63
C ALA A 164 23.94 -0.58 -5.70
N GLU A 165 24.48 0.35 -6.47
CA GLU A 165 25.93 0.52 -6.64
C GLU A 165 26.62 0.91 -5.33
N TYR A 166 26.03 1.86 -4.63
CA TYR A 166 26.53 2.33 -3.34
C TYR A 166 26.54 1.23 -2.28
N LEU A 167 25.40 0.54 -2.10
CA LEU A 167 25.31 -0.55 -1.12
C LEU A 167 26.13 -1.77 -1.54
N GLY A 168 26.19 -2.06 -2.84
CA GLY A 168 26.99 -3.14 -3.39
C GLY A 168 28.48 -2.96 -3.14
N ALA A 169 28.97 -1.72 -3.23
CA ALA A 169 30.38 -1.39 -2.99
C ALA A 169 30.72 -1.26 -1.48
N LEU A 170 29.77 -0.77 -0.67
CA LEU A 170 30.02 -0.45 0.74
C LEU A 170 29.88 -1.66 1.68
N LEU A 171 28.89 -2.52 1.43
CA LEU A 171 28.50 -3.55 2.38
C LEU A 171 29.13 -4.92 2.04
N PRO A 172 29.63 -5.66 3.03
CA PRO A 172 29.94 -7.08 2.87
C PRO A 172 28.67 -7.84 2.39
N GLY A 173 28.77 -8.52 1.27
CA GLY A 173 27.62 -9.20 0.65
C GLY A 173 26.61 -8.27 -0.03
N GLY A 174 26.95 -7.00 -0.24
CA GLY A 174 26.12 -6.04 -0.99
C GLY A 174 25.89 -6.47 -2.45
N THR A 175 26.77 -7.29 -3.00
CA THR A 175 26.63 -7.92 -4.31
C THR A 175 25.37 -8.77 -4.47
N VAL A 176 24.70 -9.15 -3.35
CA VAL A 176 23.41 -9.84 -3.39
C VAL A 176 22.32 -9.03 -4.11
N LEU A 177 22.46 -7.70 -4.17
CA LEU A 177 21.53 -6.83 -4.92
C LEU A 177 21.55 -7.11 -6.42
N TYR A 178 22.67 -7.66 -6.93
CA TYR A 178 22.87 -8.07 -8.33
C TYR A 178 22.73 -9.59 -8.51
N ASP A 179 22.56 -10.34 -7.43
CA ASP A 179 22.39 -11.80 -7.47
C ASP A 179 20.97 -12.16 -7.90
N GLN A 180 20.84 -12.47 -9.18
CA GLN A 180 19.57 -12.89 -9.76
C GLN A 180 18.99 -14.14 -9.09
N GLY A 181 19.82 -15.05 -8.58
CA GLY A 181 19.35 -16.23 -7.84
C GLY A 181 18.69 -15.87 -6.51
N TYR A 182 19.27 -14.93 -5.77
CA TYR A 182 18.73 -14.52 -4.47
C TYR A 182 17.40 -13.78 -4.59
N PHE A 183 17.23 -12.93 -5.58
CA PHE A 183 16.01 -12.14 -5.79
C PHE A 183 15.15 -12.64 -6.97
N ASN A 184 15.17 -13.92 -7.26
CA ASN A 184 14.36 -14.55 -8.31
C ASN A 184 14.50 -13.88 -9.69
N GLY A 185 15.72 -13.61 -10.12
CA GLY A 185 16.00 -13.00 -11.41
C GLY A 185 15.93 -11.48 -11.47
N SER A 186 15.68 -10.82 -10.33
CA SER A 186 15.58 -9.36 -10.28
C SER A 186 16.83 -8.72 -9.70
N VAL A 187 17.25 -7.60 -10.28
CA VAL A 187 18.24 -6.68 -9.70
C VAL A 187 17.48 -5.57 -8.98
N PHE A 188 17.83 -5.30 -7.72
CA PHE A 188 17.15 -4.29 -6.93
C PHE A 188 17.92 -2.98 -6.91
N THR A 189 17.33 -1.95 -7.51
CA THR A 189 17.88 -0.58 -7.59
C THR A 189 17.31 0.35 -6.51
N ASN A 190 16.43 -0.16 -5.62
CA ASN A 190 15.78 0.62 -4.58
C ASN A 190 15.35 -0.25 -3.39
N ALA A 191 14.99 0.37 -2.29
CA ALA A 191 14.60 -0.31 -1.04
C ALA A 191 13.16 -0.84 -1.03
N HIS A 192 12.36 -0.69 -2.08
CA HIS A 192 10.90 -0.87 -2.00
C HIS A 192 10.26 -0.12 -0.81
N ASN A 193 10.85 1.02 -0.46
CA ASN A 193 10.42 1.96 0.54
C ASN A 193 10.99 3.31 0.12
N GLU A 194 10.14 4.29 -0.12
CA GLU A 194 10.51 5.60 -0.64
C GLU A 194 11.48 6.33 0.30
N TRP A 195 11.22 6.21 1.61
CA TRP A 195 12.03 6.89 2.62
C TRP A 195 13.45 6.34 2.70
N PHE A 196 13.61 5.02 2.66
CA PHE A 196 14.94 4.40 2.63
C PHE A 196 15.65 4.63 1.30
N THR A 197 14.94 4.62 0.19
CA THR A 197 15.52 4.94 -1.13
C THR A 197 16.02 6.37 -1.16
N THR A 198 15.19 7.33 -0.70
CA THR A 198 15.56 8.74 -0.59
C THR A 198 16.74 8.93 0.38
N LEU A 199 16.77 8.20 1.49
CA LEU A 199 17.84 8.29 2.48
C LEU A 199 19.20 7.90 1.89
N ILE A 200 19.25 6.86 1.08
CA ILE A 200 20.49 6.40 0.45
C ILE A 200 20.87 7.33 -0.72
N ASN A 201 19.92 7.67 -1.58
CA ASN A 201 20.21 8.44 -2.78
C ASN A 201 20.44 9.94 -2.50
N MET A 202 19.71 10.55 -1.55
CA MET A 202 19.68 11.98 -1.31
C MET A 202 20.02 12.39 0.14
N GLY A 203 20.28 11.45 1.01
CA GLY A 203 20.67 11.66 2.40
C GLY A 203 19.59 12.30 3.27
N LEU A 204 19.99 12.76 4.45
CA LEU A 204 19.12 13.41 5.42
C LEU A 204 18.49 14.70 4.87
N LEU A 205 19.20 15.46 4.05
CA LEU A 205 18.66 16.68 3.45
C LEU A 205 17.53 16.35 2.47
N GLY A 206 17.66 15.30 1.66
CA GLY A 206 16.62 14.83 0.77
C GLY A 206 15.39 14.32 1.53
N VAL A 207 15.58 13.50 2.57
CA VAL A 207 14.50 13.04 3.44
C VAL A 207 13.81 14.22 4.13
N GLY A 208 14.57 15.19 4.62
CA GLY A 208 14.03 16.40 5.24
C GLY A 208 13.18 17.24 4.28
N ALA A 209 13.66 17.45 3.05
CA ALA A 209 12.92 18.16 2.02
C ALA A 209 11.61 17.41 1.64
N TYR A 210 11.70 16.10 1.45
CA TYR A 210 10.53 15.28 1.17
C TYR A 210 9.51 15.30 2.31
N ALA A 211 9.97 15.16 3.55
CA ALA A 211 9.13 15.29 4.74
C ALA A 211 8.46 16.66 4.84
N ALA A 212 9.19 17.75 4.51
CA ALA A 212 8.64 19.09 4.50
C ALA A 212 7.49 19.24 3.51
N VAL A 213 7.60 18.68 2.31
CA VAL A 213 6.50 18.65 1.32
C VAL A 213 5.27 17.94 1.90
N VAL A 214 5.43 16.74 2.47
CA VAL A 214 4.32 15.97 3.06
C VAL A 214 3.69 16.72 4.23
N ILE A 215 4.50 17.29 5.13
CA ILE A 215 4.01 18.04 6.30
C ILE A 215 3.24 19.29 5.88
N THR A 216 3.77 20.04 4.90
CA THR A 216 3.10 21.24 4.38
C THR A 216 1.77 20.87 3.74
N ALA A 217 1.74 19.84 2.89
CA ALA A 217 0.51 19.34 2.30
C ALA A 217 -0.51 18.89 3.37
N LEU A 218 -0.08 18.19 4.42
CA LEU A 218 -0.96 17.80 5.53
C LEU A 218 -1.56 19.02 6.26
N ARG A 219 -0.79 20.10 6.42
CA ARG A 219 -1.27 21.33 7.05
C ARG A 219 -2.30 22.03 6.17
N ASN A 220 -2.05 22.11 4.87
CA ASN A 220 -2.91 22.82 3.91
C ASN A 220 -4.21 22.04 3.68
N TYR A 221 -4.14 20.71 3.52
CA TYR A 221 -5.31 19.89 3.13
C TYR A 221 -6.03 19.21 4.29
N ARG A 222 -5.70 19.53 5.56
CA ARG A 222 -6.32 18.90 6.75
C ARG A 222 -7.84 18.99 6.81
N LYS A 223 -8.46 19.90 6.06
CA LYS A 223 -9.93 20.08 5.97
C LYS A 223 -10.50 19.52 4.66
N SER A 224 -9.68 19.20 3.69
CA SER A 224 -10.10 18.63 2.42
C SER A 224 -10.22 17.12 2.52
N PHE A 225 -11.39 16.58 2.20
CA PHE A 225 -11.62 15.13 2.13
C PHE A 225 -10.64 14.44 1.16
N PHE A 226 -10.55 14.97 -0.06
CA PHE A 226 -9.69 14.41 -1.10
C PHE A 226 -8.21 14.59 -0.78
N GLY A 227 -7.82 15.74 -0.22
CA GLY A 227 -6.45 16.00 0.20
C GLY A 227 -5.97 15.04 1.29
N ILE A 228 -6.77 14.80 2.32
CA ILE A 228 -6.45 13.82 3.37
C ILE A 228 -6.35 12.41 2.78
N LEU A 229 -7.32 12.01 1.95
CA LEU A 229 -7.33 10.69 1.33
C LEU A 229 -6.11 10.46 0.43
N LEU A 230 -5.75 11.46 -0.39
CA LEU A 230 -4.57 11.42 -1.26
C LEU A 230 -3.29 11.25 -0.44
N LEU A 231 -3.08 12.13 0.56
CA LEU A 231 -1.88 12.12 1.39
C LEU A 231 -1.76 10.85 2.22
N PHE A 232 -2.85 10.36 2.78
CA PHE A 232 -2.87 9.12 3.53
C PHE A 232 -2.54 7.92 2.63
N THR A 233 -3.22 7.82 1.48
CA THR A 233 -3.04 6.72 0.54
C THR A 233 -1.61 6.66 0.01
N TYR A 234 -1.08 7.82 -0.43
CA TYR A 234 0.28 7.90 -0.91
C TYR A 234 1.31 7.70 0.21
N GLY A 235 1.08 8.27 1.39
CA GLY A 235 1.95 8.09 2.56
C GLY A 235 2.09 6.63 2.97
N VAL A 236 0.99 5.87 3.03
CA VAL A 236 1.04 4.43 3.29
C VAL A 236 1.74 3.68 2.16
N HIS A 237 1.46 4.03 0.91
CA HIS A 237 2.12 3.43 -0.25
C HIS A 237 3.64 3.65 -0.21
N SER A 238 4.12 4.84 0.12
CA SER A 238 5.53 5.20 0.18
C SER A 238 6.34 4.41 1.24
N LEU A 239 5.66 3.89 2.29
CA LEU A 239 6.30 3.05 3.31
C LEU A 239 6.58 1.62 2.82
N ILE A 240 5.81 1.12 1.85
CA ILE A 240 5.88 -0.27 1.39
C ILE A 240 6.19 -0.40 -0.10
N SER A 241 6.41 0.71 -0.77
CA SER A 241 6.75 0.78 -2.19
C SER A 241 7.71 1.93 -2.45
N PHE A 242 8.18 2.04 -3.68
CA PHE A 242 9.05 3.11 -4.13
C PHE A 242 8.32 4.01 -5.12
N GLN A 243 8.87 5.19 -5.34
CA GLN A 243 8.36 6.15 -6.31
C GLN A 243 8.44 5.56 -7.72
N GLN A 244 7.30 5.43 -8.36
CA GLN A 244 7.21 4.94 -9.73
C GLN A 244 6.90 6.10 -10.67
N VAL A 245 7.45 6.04 -11.87
CA VAL A 245 7.21 7.03 -12.94
C VAL A 245 5.72 7.24 -13.22
N LEU A 246 4.90 6.20 -12.99
CA LEU A 246 3.46 6.29 -13.18
C LEU A 246 2.72 6.94 -12.01
N ASN A 247 3.20 6.78 -10.77
CA ASN A 247 2.46 7.21 -9.57
C ASN A 247 2.86 8.60 -9.10
N ALA A 248 4.14 8.92 -9.16
CA ALA A 248 4.67 10.18 -8.63
C ALA A 248 4.12 11.41 -9.35
N PRO A 249 4.09 11.49 -10.69
CA PRO A 249 3.54 12.64 -11.38
C PRO A 249 2.08 12.89 -11.02
N PHE A 250 1.26 11.84 -10.90
CA PHE A 250 -0.14 11.98 -10.48
C PHE A 250 -0.26 12.50 -9.05
N PHE A 251 0.58 12.04 -8.13
CA PHE A 251 0.56 12.53 -6.76
C PHE A 251 0.86 14.03 -6.70
N PHE A 252 1.93 14.49 -7.36
CA PHE A 252 2.30 15.90 -7.36
C PHE A 252 1.30 16.78 -8.14
N LEU A 253 0.75 16.26 -9.25
CA LEU A 253 -0.31 16.95 -9.98
C LEU A 253 -1.55 17.14 -9.10
N MET A 254 -1.99 16.11 -8.41
CA MET A 254 -3.15 16.18 -7.52
C MET A 254 -2.90 17.09 -6.31
N LEU A 255 -1.68 17.13 -5.78
CA LEU A 255 -1.31 18.12 -4.76
C LEU A 255 -1.46 19.55 -5.28
N GLY A 256 -0.96 19.83 -6.50
CA GLY A 256 -1.09 21.16 -7.10
C GLY A 256 -2.55 21.54 -7.38
N LEU A 257 -3.40 20.59 -7.80
CA LEU A 257 -4.82 20.85 -8.01
C LEU A 257 -5.58 21.14 -6.71
N CYS A 258 -5.21 20.47 -5.62
CA CYS A 258 -5.81 20.74 -4.31
C CYS A 258 -5.43 22.15 -3.75
N GLU A 259 -4.34 22.77 -4.22
CA GLU A 259 -3.98 24.14 -3.83
C GLU A 259 -4.74 25.23 -4.60
N ALA A 260 -5.38 24.86 -5.72
CA ALA A 260 -6.10 25.80 -6.58
C ALA A 260 -7.56 26.03 -6.11
N ASP A 261 -8.06 25.24 -5.19
CA ASP A 261 -9.39 25.35 -4.55
C ASP A 261 -9.27 26.01 -3.15
#